data_152eb39d260ec4b4c7dcf3441bb46bb9
#
_entry.id   152eb39d260ec4b4c7dcf3441bb46bb9
#
_cell.length_a   1.000
_cell.length_b   1.000
_cell.length_c   1.000
_cell.angle_alpha   90.00
_cell.angle_beta   90.00
_cell.angle_gamma   90.00
#
_symmetry.space_group_name_H-M   'P 1'
#
loop_
_entity.id
_entity.type
_entity.pdbx_description
1 polymer ?
#
loop_
_entity_poly.entity_id
_entity_poly.type
_entity_poly.pdbx_seq_one_letter_code
_entity_poly.pdbx_strand_id
1 'polypeptide(L)'
;VEVTPFRIEKYYERYEFTTRYMLSSSDCESRTIGELLSFEPGARDELLAMRCGYTESSGSLELREAISAIYETVRADEVVVTSCAEEAIFLVYHALLGPGDHAVVESPCYESALQLARSTGAEVSQWRRRYEDGWAHDLGSLSRLLRPGTGILYLNQPHNPTGTLMDRATFDAAVELAQERGVTLFCDEVYRELEHDEGDRLPAACDRYRGAISLGSVSKSYGLPGLRIGWIATHDEGVRQALIDLKHYTTICASGPSERLSALALRHRRELLARNIGIVTRNLGVLDGFFRRHSDVFEWVRPVASPIGFPRVSGLGDVDRLCERLAAAGVLLLPGSVYDEPAHVRFGFGRANMAEALSVLEDALAEMPQPLLG
;
A
#
# COMPACT_ATOMS: atom_id res chain seq x y z
N VAL A 1 14.42 19.60 5.79
CA VAL A 1 13.69 18.33 5.99
C VAL A 1 14.71 17.29 6.41
N GLU A 2 14.62 16.79 7.64
CA GLU A 2 15.45 15.68 8.11
C GLU A 2 14.59 14.41 8.03
N VAL A 3 15.00 13.45 7.19
CA VAL A 3 14.28 12.19 6.97
C VAL A 3 15.18 11.04 7.41
N THR A 4 14.64 10.17 8.26
CA THR A 4 15.30 8.93 8.66
C THR A 4 15.49 8.02 7.42
N PRO A 5 16.62 7.29 7.28
CA PRO A 5 16.79 6.33 6.20
C PRO A 5 15.63 5.33 6.15
N PHE A 6 15.06 5.12 4.98
CA PHE A 6 13.89 4.27 4.79
C PHE A 6 14.31 2.78 4.86
N ARG A 7 14.05 2.12 5.99
CA ARG A 7 14.53 0.76 6.31
C ARG A 7 14.05 -0.28 5.30
N ILE A 8 12.78 -0.19 4.88
CA ILE A 8 12.20 -1.12 3.89
C ILE A 8 12.95 -1.01 2.56
N GLU A 9 13.15 0.22 2.06
CA GLU A 9 13.84 0.44 0.78
C GLU A 9 15.32 0.06 0.85
N LYS A 10 15.98 0.32 1.99
CA LYS A 10 17.37 -0.13 2.23
C LYS A 10 17.51 -1.64 2.23
N TYR A 11 16.50 -2.36 2.73
CA TYR A 11 16.46 -3.82 2.68
C TYR A 11 16.27 -4.31 1.24
N TYR A 12 15.33 -3.72 0.49
CA TYR A 12 15.12 -4.05 -0.92
C TYR A 12 16.32 -3.71 -1.80
N GLU A 13 16.94 -2.53 -1.64
CA GLU A 13 18.17 -2.13 -2.36
C GLU A 13 19.25 -3.22 -2.29
N ARG A 14 19.34 -3.92 -1.15
CA ARG A 14 20.36 -4.96 -0.93
C ARG A 14 19.99 -6.30 -1.58
N TYR A 15 18.72 -6.68 -1.64
CA TYR A 15 18.31 -8.05 -1.92
C TYR A 15 17.38 -8.22 -3.12
N GLU A 16 16.59 -7.21 -3.50
CA GLU A 16 15.49 -7.34 -4.45
C GLU A 16 15.92 -7.89 -5.81
N PHE A 17 17.05 -7.40 -6.33
CA PHE A 17 17.52 -7.77 -7.67
C PHE A 17 18.53 -8.91 -7.68
N THR A 18 18.84 -9.48 -6.53
CA THR A 18 19.79 -10.59 -6.38
C THR A 18 19.13 -11.88 -5.91
N THR A 19 17.91 -11.80 -5.36
CA THR A 19 17.16 -12.95 -4.84
C THR A 19 16.18 -13.47 -5.89
N ARG A 20 16.13 -14.80 -6.06
CA ARG A 20 15.34 -15.44 -7.12
C ARG A 20 13.82 -15.36 -6.88
N TYR A 21 13.37 -15.56 -5.64
CA TYR A 21 11.95 -15.63 -5.28
C TYR A 21 11.58 -14.53 -4.30
N MET A 22 10.68 -13.65 -4.75
CA MET A 22 10.24 -12.46 -4.01
C MET A 22 8.98 -12.76 -3.18
N LEU A 23 9.12 -13.54 -2.10
CA LEU A 23 8.01 -13.76 -1.15
C LEU A 23 7.76 -12.57 -0.20
N SER A 24 8.37 -11.43 -0.45
CA SER A 24 8.16 -10.19 0.29
C SER A 24 7.36 -9.15 -0.48
N SER A 25 7.16 -9.35 -1.80
CA SER A 25 6.50 -8.37 -2.68
C SER A 25 5.08 -8.04 -2.21
N SER A 26 4.77 -6.74 -2.18
CA SER A 26 3.46 -6.24 -1.76
C SER A 26 2.53 -5.86 -2.92
N ASP A 27 2.91 -6.19 -4.14
CA ASP A 27 2.16 -5.99 -5.37
C ASP A 27 1.73 -7.33 -6.00
N CYS A 28 0.81 -7.25 -6.95
CA CYS A 28 0.43 -8.40 -7.76
C CYS A 28 1.40 -8.61 -8.93
N GLU A 29 1.32 -9.78 -9.56
CA GLU A 29 2.09 -10.14 -10.76
C GLU A 29 1.92 -9.09 -11.86
N SER A 30 3.03 -8.52 -12.30
CA SER A 30 3.03 -7.46 -13.29
C SER A 30 2.65 -7.97 -14.69
N ARG A 31 2.16 -7.05 -15.53
CA ARG A 31 1.93 -7.27 -16.95
C ARG A 31 2.98 -6.55 -17.80
N THR A 32 3.21 -7.06 -18.98
CA THR A 32 4.00 -6.37 -20.00
C THR A 32 3.19 -5.22 -20.62
N ILE A 33 3.89 -4.23 -21.17
CA ILE A 33 3.24 -3.15 -21.95
C ILE A 33 2.45 -3.74 -23.12
N GLY A 34 2.97 -4.79 -23.77
CA GLY A 34 2.28 -5.46 -24.89
C GLY A 34 0.94 -6.07 -24.49
N GLU A 35 0.84 -6.68 -23.30
CA GLU A 35 -0.42 -7.20 -22.75
C GLU A 35 -1.41 -6.06 -22.47
N LEU A 36 -0.97 -4.93 -21.92
CA LEU A 36 -1.83 -3.77 -21.71
C LEU A 36 -2.36 -3.21 -23.03
N LEU A 37 -1.50 -3.05 -24.01
CA LEU A 37 -1.87 -2.53 -25.33
C LEU A 37 -2.81 -3.47 -26.10
N SER A 38 -2.87 -4.75 -25.74
CA SER A 38 -3.80 -5.69 -26.36
C SER A 38 -5.26 -5.53 -25.93
N PHE A 39 -5.54 -4.75 -24.89
CA PHE A 39 -6.91 -4.49 -24.42
C PHE A 39 -7.75 -3.67 -25.42
N GLU A 40 -7.11 -2.77 -26.17
CA GLU A 40 -7.83 -1.92 -27.13
C GLU A 40 -7.17 -1.95 -28.51
N PRO A 41 -7.93 -2.17 -29.61
CA PRO A 41 -7.43 -2.02 -30.95
C PRO A 41 -6.90 -0.59 -31.19
N GLY A 42 -5.71 -0.47 -31.76
CA GLY A 42 -5.07 0.83 -32.04
C GLY A 42 -4.27 1.43 -30.88
N ALA A 43 -4.40 0.96 -29.65
CA ALA A 43 -3.70 1.51 -28.47
C ALA A 43 -2.17 1.53 -28.66
N ARG A 44 -1.62 0.55 -29.40
CA ARG A 44 -0.19 0.51 -29.73
C ARG A 44 0.22 1.67 -30.62
N ASP A 45 -0.52 1.91 -31.70
CA ASP A 45 -0.21 2.96 -32.67
C ASP A 45 -0.39 4.33 -32.03
N GLU A 46 -1.41 4.51 -31.22
CA GLU A 46 -1.64 5.74 -30.44
C GLU A 46 -0.50 6.03 -29.46
N LEU A 47 -0.02 5.01 -28.72
CA LEU A 47 1.13 5.19 -27.83
C LEU A 47 2.40 5.55 -28.61
N LEU A 48 2.65 4.91 -29.75
CA LEU A 48 3.82 5.18 -30.59
C LEU A 48 3.75 6.56 -31.27
N ALA A 49 2.55 7.08 -31.57
CA ALA A 49 2.34 8.40 -32.12
C ALA A 49 2.37 9.53 -31.08
N MET A 50 2.41 9.16 -29.79
CA MET A 50 2.38 10.13 -28.70
C MET A 50 3.64 11.00 -28.70
N ARG A 51 3.45 12.30 -28.50
CA ARG A 51 4.56 13.25 -28.28
C ARG A 51 5.04 13.17 -26.83
N CYS A 52 6.36 13.15 -26.62
CA CYS A 52 6.98 13.22 -25.30
C CYS A 52 7.01 14.67 -24.77
N GLY A 53 5.83 15.31 -24.66
CA GLY A 53 5.65 16.64 -24.07
C GLY A 53 5.23 16.55 -22.61
N TYR A 54 5.14 17.70 -21.93
CA TYR A 54 4.56 17.77 -20.60
C TYR A 54 3.05 17.49 -20.64
N THR A 55 2.54 16.89 -19.56
CA THR A 55 1.11 16.77 -19.27
C THR A 55 0.67 17.87 -18.30
N GLU A 56 -0.61 17.94 -17.96
CA GLU A 56 -1.11 18.84 -16.92
C GLU A 56 -0.56 18.47 -15.55
N SER A 57 -0.30 19.45 -14.70
CA SER A 57 0.21 19.20 -13.34
C SER A 57 -0.75 18.35 -12.49
N SER A 58 -2.07 18.47 -12.72
CA SER A 58 -3.09 17.62 -12.11
C SER A 58 -3.20 16.23 -12.75
N GLY A 59 -2.51 15.97 -13.86
CA GLY A 59 -2.64 14.78 -14.70
C GLY A 59 -3.59 15.00 -15.89
N SER A 60 -3.43 14.21 -16.95
CA SER A 60 -4.27 14.27 -18.14
C SER A 60 -5.75 14.03 -17.81
N LEU A 61 -6.64 14.72 -18.53
CA LEU A 61 -8.08 14.57 -18.33
C LEU A 61 -8.51 13.11 -18.48
N GLU A 62 -7.99 12.41 -19.50
CA GLU A 62 -8.29 11.00 -19.75
C GLU A 62 -8.00 10.11 -18.52
N LEU A 63 -6.84 10.30 -17.90
CA LEU A 63 -6.47 9.53 -16.70
C LEU A 63 -7.33 9.92 -15.51
N ARG A 64 -7.59 11.21 -15.31
CA ARG A 64 -8.45 11.68 -14.20
C ARG A 64 -9.89 11.20 -14.32
N GLU A 65 -10.44 11.12 -15.54
CA GLU A 65 -11.76 10.52 -15.81
C GLU A 65 -11.76 8.99 -15.49
N ALA A 66 -10.72 8.27 -15.92
CA ALA A 66 -10.59 6.84 -15.60
C ALA A 66 -10.45 6.59 -14.08
N ILE A 67 -9.76 7.47 -13.36
CA ILE A 67 -9.63 7.42 -11.90
C ILE A 67 -10.97 7.76 -11.24
N SER A 68 -11.64 8.85 -11.64
CA SER A 68 -12.92 9.25 -11.03
C SER A 68 -13.99 8.17 -11.14
N ALA A 69 -13.96 7.36 -12.20
CA ALA A 69 -14.86 6.21 -12.37
C ALA A 69 -14.66 5.05 -11.37
N ILE A 70 -13.66 5.12 -10.49
CA ILE A 70 -13.46 4.17 -9.38
C ILE A 70 -14.30 4.55 -8.15
N TYR A 71 -14.61 5.83 -8.00
CA TYR A 71 -15.28 6.45 -6.87
C TYR A 71 -16.77 6.68 -7.17
N GLU A 72 -17.56 6.86 -6.11
CA GLU A 72 -19.01 7.11 -6.23
C GLU A 72 -19.33 8.60 -6.45
N THR A 73 -18.55 9.50 -5.81
CA THR A 73 -18.90 10.93 -5.75
C THR A 73 -17.82 11.85 -6.34
N VAL A 74 -16.63 11.31 -6.65
CA VAL A 74 -15.47 12.09 -7.12
C VAL A 74 -15.58 12.40 -8.61
N ARG A 75 -15.36 13.66 -8.98
CA ARG A 75 -15.27 14.13 -10.38
C ARG A 75 -13.80 14.19 -10.82
N ALA A 76 -13.57 14.20 -12.13
CA ALA A 76 -12.22 14.26 -12.70
C ALA A 76 -11.40 15.50 -12.25
N ASP A 77 -12.07 16.65 -11.97
CA ASP A 77 -11.43 17.84 -11.44
C ASP A 77 -11.10 17.77 -9.94
N GLU A 78 -11.55 16.71 -9.25
CA GLU A 78 -11.26 16.42 -7.86
C GLU A 78 -10.13 15.38 -7.68
N VAL A 79 -9.44 15.04 -8.78
CA VAL A 79 -8.30 14.11 -8.80
C VAL A 79 -6.99 14.86 -9.08
N VAL A 80 -5.95 14.56 -8.34
CA VAL A 80 -4.57 15.00 -8.57
C VAL A 80 -3.68 13.77 -8.80
N VAL A 81 -3.18 13.60 -10.01
CA VAL A 81 -2.25 12.52 -10.37
C VAL A 81 -0.86 12.81 -9.85
N THR A 82 -0.19 11.79 -9.33
CA THR A 82 1.19 11.85 -8.82
C THR A 82 2.07 10.81 -9.50
N SER A 83 3.38 10.98 -9.42
CA SER A 83 4.37 10.03 -9.96
C SER A 83 4.59 8.81 -9.06
N CYS A 84 3.66 8.44 -8.25
CA CYS A 84 3.45 7.23 -7.44
C CYS A 84 2.70 7.59 -6.14
N ALA A 85 2.30 6.57 -5.37
CA ALA A 85 1.71 6.76 -4.05
C ALA A 85 2.67 7.46 -3.07
N GLU A 86 3.97 7.18 -3.16
CA GLU A 86 4.98 7.78 -2.28
C GLU A 86 5.08 9.29 -2.44
N GLU A 87 5.04 9.81 -3.69
CA GLU A 87 4.96 11.26 -3.92
C GLU A 87 3.67 11.84 -3.30
N ALA A 88 2.54 11.14 -3.43
CA ALA A 88 1.29 11.60 -2.85
C ALA A 88 1.37 11.72 -1.31
N ILE A 89 1.95 10.72 -0.63
CA ILE A 89 2.15 10.77 0.84
C ILE A 89 3.04 11.96 1.21
N PHE A 90 4.16 12.15 0.47
CA PHE A 90 5.06 13.29 0.69
C PHE A 90 4.30 14.61 0.53
N LEU A 91 3.57 14.79 -0.57
CA LEU A 91 2.85 16.02 -0.86
C LEU A 91 1.77 16.31 0.19
N VAL A 92 0.97 15.32 0.61
CA VAL A 92 -0.10 15.51 1.60
C VAL A 92 0.48 15.98 2.92
N TYR A 93 1.49 15.29 3.44
CA TYR A 93 2.04 15.69 4.74
C TYR A 93 2.72 17.07 4.70
N HIS A 94 3.53 17.36 3.68
CA HIS A 94 4.25 18.63 3.60
C HIS A 94 3.38 19.82 3.17
N ALA A 95 2.22 19.57 2.55
CA ALA A 95 1.26 20.62 2.24
C ALA A 95 0.34 20.97 3.44
N LEU A 96 0.08 19.98 4.32
CA LEU A 96 -0.95 20.12 5.35
C LEU A 96 -0.43 20.13 6.79
N LEU A 97 0.84 19.77 7.02
CA LEU A 97 1.44 19.74 8.35
C LEU A 97 2.72 20.59 8.44
N GLY A 98 2.93 21.17 9.60
CA GLY A 98 4.15 21.88 9.95
C GLY A 98 4.45 21.81 11.46
N PRO A 99 5.51 22.51 11.91
CA PRO A 99 5.83 22.59 13.34
C PRO A 99 4.67 23.14 14.16
N GLY A 100 4.28 22.42 15.20
CA GLY A 100 3.15 22.76 16.07
C GLY A 100 1.84 22.04 15.74
N ASP A 101 1.76 21.39 14.57
CA ASP A 101 0.63 20.53 14.23
C ASP A 101 0.76 19.14 14.87
N HIS A 102 -0.33 18.40 14.84
CA HIS A 102 -0.38 17.03 15.33
C HIS A 102 -1.02 16.10 14.29
N ALA A 103 -0.44 14.91 14.13
CA ALA A 103 -1.01 13.84 13.30
C ALA A 103 -1.19 12.56 14.12
N VAL A 104 -2.23 11.80 13.80
CA VAL A 104 -2.43 10.43 14.27
C VAL A 104 -2.19 9.48 13.10
N VAL A 105 -1.30 8.50 13.27
CA VAL A 105 -0.92 7.52 12.23
C VAL A 105 -1.21 6.11 12.73
N GLU A 106 -2.01 5.35 11.96
CA GLU A 106 -2.22 3.91 12.21
C GLU A 106 -0.87 3.17 12.19
N SER A 107 -0.66 2.24 13.14
CA SER A 107 0.57 1.41 13.19
C SER A 107 0.29 -0.02 13.64
N PRO A 108 1.13 -1.02 13.23
CA PRO A 108 2.29 -0.87 12.33
C PRO A 108 1.87 -0.33 10.96
N CYS A 109 2.75 0.34 10.23
CA CYS A 109 2.43 0.94 8.94
C CYS A 109 3.63 0.93 8.00
N TYR A 110 3.38 1.20 6.73
CA TYR A 110 4.42 1.51 5.77
C TYR A 110 5.21 2.74 6.27
N GLU A 111 6.52 2.61 6.34
CA GLU A 111 7.39 3.51 7.09
C GLU A 111 7.25 4.99 6.68
N SER A 112 6.98 5.25 5.38
CA SER A 112 6.82 6.63 4.89
C SER A 112 5.66 7.35 5.55
N ALA A 113 4.55 6.66 5.87
CA ALA A 113 3.42 7.27 6.55
C ALA A 113 3.79 7.90 7.90
N LEU A 114 4.70 7.26 8.63
CA LEU A 114 5.16 7.73 9.93
C LEU A 114 6.31 8.74 9.80
N GLN A 115 7.31 8.44 8.96
CA GLN A 115 8.52 9.24 8.86
C GLN A 115 8.29 10.56 8.12
N LEU A 116 7.47 10.57 7.07
CA LEU A 116 7.14 11.79 6.37
C LEU A 116 6.26 12.72 7.22
N ALA A 117 5.31 12.19 8.01
CA ALA A 117 4.60 13.00 8.96
C ALA A 117 5.54 13.67 9.98
N ARG A 118 6.50 12.92 10.54
CA ARG A 118 7.51 13.45 11.48
C ARG A 118 8.44 14.49 10.83
N SER A 119 8.80 14.29 9.56
CA SER A 119 9.73 15.17 8.84
C SER A 119 9.19 16.58 8.62
N THR A 120 7.88 16.81 8.77
CA THR A 120 7.26 18.14 8.73
C THR A 120 7.52 18.96 10.00
N GLY A 121 8.00 18.33 11.07
CA GLY A 121 8.12 18.93 12.40
C GLY A 121 6.83 18.84 13.23
N ALA A 122 5.79 18.18 12.73
CA ALA A 122 4.57 17.91 13.48
C ALA A 122 4.80 16.86 14.58
N GLU A 123 4.01 16.94 15.65
CA GLU A 123 3.93 15.88 16.64
C GLU A 123 3.14 14.69 16.06
N VAL A 124 3.63 13.46 16.22
CA VAL A 124 2.97 12.26 15.66
C VAL A 124 2.66 11.26 16.75
N SER A 125 1.37 10.98 16.94
CA SER A 125 0.87 9.89 17.78
C SER A 125 0.56 8.67 16.94
N GLN A 126 0.88 7.47 17.45
CA GLN A 126 0.58 6.22 16.75
C GLN A 126 -0.72 5.61 17.29
N TRP A 127 -1.66 5.33 16.41
CA TRP A 127 -2.83 4.50 16.71
C TRP A 127 -2.48 3.03 16.53
N ARG A 128 -2.01 2.41 17.64
CA ARG A 128 -1.35 1.12 17.61
C ARG A 128 -2.33 -0.04 17.63
N ARG A 129 -2.16 -0.97 16.71
CA ARG A 129 -2.82 -2.27 16.63
C ARG A 129 -1.87 -3.34 17.16
N ARG A 130 -2.41 -4.47 17.63
CA ARG A 130 -1.63 -5.54 18.24
C ARG A 130 -1.97 -6.88 17.63
N TYR A 131 -0.96 -7.73 17.50
CA TYR A 131 -1.12 -9.10 17.04
C TYR A 131 -2.06 -9.91 17.95
N GLU A 132 -1.93 -9.77 19.26
CA GLU A 132 -2.72 -10.47 20.28
C GLU A 132 -4.22 -10.20 20.16
N ASP A 133 -4.61 -9.05 19.61
CA ASP A 133 -5.99 -8.63 19.35
C ASP A 133 -6.43 -8.97 17.89
N GLY A 134 -5.65 -9.80 17.17
CA GLY A 134 -5.90 -10.09 15.75
C GLY A 134 -5.78 -8.88 14.83
N TRP A 135 -4.98 -7.89 15.22
CA TRP A 135 -4.83 -6.60 14.54
C TRP A 135 -6.12 -5.77 14.51
N ALA A 136 -7.01 -5.95 15.47
CA ALA A 136 -8.24 -5.17 15.60
C ALA A 136 -7.96 -3.69 15.95
N HIS A 137 -8.92 -2.83 15.64
CA HIS A 137 -8.87 -1.40 15.91
C HIS A 137 -9.58 -1.05 17.23
N ASP A 138 -8.93 -0.26 18.09
CA ASP A 138 -9.53 0.28 19.32
C ASP A 138 -9.98 1.73 19.11
N LEU A 139 -11.27 1.92 18.80
CA LEU A 139 -11.89 3.24 18.62
C LEU A 139 -11.80 4.09 19.90
N GLY A 140 -11.79 3.48 21.09
CA GLY A 140 -11.63 4.19 22.33
C GLY A 140 -10.25 4.84 22.44
N SER A 141 -9.19 4.19 21.97
CA SER A 141 -7.86 4.78 21.89
C SER A 141 -7.80 5.86 20.81
N LEU A 142 -8.42 5.65 19.63
CA LEU A 142 -8.48 6.67 18.59
C LEU A 142 -9.13 7.96 19.10
N SER A 143 -10.27 7.86 19.78
CA SER A 143 -10.97 9.03 20.34
C SER A 143 -10.10 9.85 21.31
N ARG A 144 -9.21 9.19 22.07
CA ARG A 144 -8.26 9.86 22.97
C ARG A 144 -7.08 10.51 22.22
N LEU A 145 -6.64 9.91 21.13
CA LEU A 145 -5.54 10.41 20.30
C LEU A 145 -5.93 11.64 19.46
N LEU A 146 -7.19 11.68 18.99
CA LEU A 146 -7.72 12.82 18.23
C LEU A 146 -8.02 13.98 19.19
N ARG A 147 -7.00 14.76 19.52
CA ARG A 147 -7.04 15.92 20.42
C ARG A 147 -7.23 17.25 19.66
N PRO A 148 -7.59 18.35 20.34
CA PRO A 148 -7.57 19.68 19.71
C PRO A 148 -6.21 19.96 19.07
N GLY A 149 -6.21 20.42 17.80
CA GLY A 149 -4.99 20.66 17.03
C GLY A 149 -4.50 19.43 16.24
N THR A 150 -5.19 18.29 16.29
CA THR A 150 -4.94 17.19 15.35
C THR A 150 -5.37 17.62 13.95
N GLY A 151 -4.42 17.68 13.00
CA GLY A 151 -4.66 18.04 11.61
C GLY A 151 -4.99 16.84 10.72
N ILE A 152 -4.29 15.72 10.92
CA ILE A 152 -4.42 14.54 10.07
C ILE A 152 -4.62 13.27 10.91
N LEU A 153 -5.57 12.42 10.48
CA LEU A 153 -5.65 10.99 10.80
C LEU A 153 -5.27 10.19 9.57
N TYR A 154 -4.19 9.41 9.63
CA TYR A 154 -3.79 8.50 8.56
C TYR A 154 -4.27 7.08 8.85
N LEU A 155 -4.92 6.46 7.85
CA LEU A 155 -5.33 5.06 7.81
C LEU A 155 -4.78 4.40 6.55
N ASN A 156 -4.53 3.08 6.60
CA ASN A 156 -4.24 2.26 5.43
C ASN A 156 -5.22 1.09 5.35
N GLN A 157 -6.17 1.13 4.40
CA GLN A 157 -7.24 0.14 4.27
C GLN A 157 -7.46 -0.24 2.79
N PRO A 158 -7.24 -1.52 2.43
CA PRO A 158 -6.69 -2.65 3.20
C PRO A 158 -5.26 -2.42 3.70
N HIS A 159 -4.89 -3.09 4.79
CA HIS A 159 -3.74 -2.74 5.61
C HIS A 159 -2.43 -3.44 5.23
N ASN A 160 -1.35 -2.69 5.10
CA ASN A 160 0.04 -3.16 5.01
C ASN A 160 0.76 -2.90 6.35
N PRO A 161 1.33 -3.92 7.04
CA PRO A 161 1.74 -5.22 6.48
C PRO A 161 0.78 -6.38 6.71
N THR A 162 -0.32 -6.22 7.43
CA THR A 162 -1.07 -7.35 8.01
C THR A 162 -2.02 -8.06 7.03
N GLY A 163 -2.42 -7.40 5.93
CA GLY A 163 -3.45 -7.92 5.02
C GLY A 163 -4.86 -7.95 5.63
N THR A 164 -5.05 -7.30 6.77
CA THR A 164 -6.37 -7.17 7.41
C THR A 164 -7.17 -6.02 6.83
N LEU A 165 -8.44 -6.03 7.07
CA LEU A 165 -9.38 -4.98 6.70
C LEU A 165 -10.17 -4.57 7.94
N MET A 166 -10.42 -3.30 8.11
CA MET A 166 -11.34 -2.77 9.12
C MET A 166 -12.77 -3.23 8.78
N ASP A 167 -13.55 -3.64 9.77
CA ASP A 167 -14.95 -3.88 9.53
C ASP A 167 -15.70 -2.57 9.24
N ARG A 168 -16.83 -2.68 8.53
CA ARG A 168 -17.59 -1.52 8.07
C ARG A 168 -18.03 -0.59 9.19
N ALA A 169 -18.48 -1.13 10.34
CA ALA A 169 -18.97 -0.31 11.45
C ALA A 169 -17.82 0.46 12.12
N THR A 170 -16.66 -0.18 12.28
CA THR A 170 -15.44 0.44 12.80
C THR A 170 -14.92 1.53 11.86
N PHE A 171 -14.95 1.29 10.54
CA PHE A 171 -14.57 2.29 9.55
C PHE A 171 -15.49 3.51 9.56
N ASP A 172 -16.82 3.30 9.53
CA ASP A 172 -17.80 4.38 9.57
C ASP A 172 -17.64 5.19 10.87
N ALA A 173 -17.42 4.55 12.03
CA ALA A 173 -17.18 5.25 13.29
C ALA A 173 -15.84 6.05 13.31
N ALA A 174 -14.77 5.54 12.68
CA ALA A 174 -13.52 6.29 12.55
C ALA A 174 -13.69 7.52 11.65
N VAL A 175 -14.46 7.40 10.57
CA VAL A 175 -14.83 8.52 9.68
C VAL A 175 -15.64 9.57 10.44
N GLU A 176 -16.67 9.14 11.21
CA GLU A 176 -17.49 10.03 12.03
C GLU A 176 -16.65 10.78 13.06
N LEU A 177 -15.74 10.09 13.76
CA LEU A 177 -14.81 10.73 14.72
C LEU A 177 -13.93 11.78 14.05
N ALA A 178 -13.39 11.51 12.86
CA ALA A 178 -12.59 12.46 12.11
C ALA A 178 -13.45 13.69 11.71
N GLN A 179 -14.65 13.48 11.24
CA GLN A 179 -15.59 14.53 10.84
C GLN A 179 -16.00 15.40 12.02
N GLU A 180 -16.39 14.80 13.16
CA GLU A 180 -16.78 15.51 14.38
C GLU A 180 -15.66 16.41 14.93
N ARG A 181 -14.41 15.99 14.78
CA ARG A 181 -13.22 16.72 15.25
C ARG A 181 -12.65 17.68 14.21
N GLY A 182 -13.21 17.71 12.99
CA GLY A 182 -12.69 18.52 11.90
C GLY A 182 -11.27 18.12 11.45
N VAL A 183 -10.92 16.83 11.59
CA VAL A 183 -9.61 16.27 11.24
C VAL A 183 -9.64 15.79 9.80
N THR A 184 -8.62 16.11 9.02
CA THR A 184 -8.45 15.53 7.68
C THR A 184 -8.20 14.03 7.79
N LEU A 185 -9.08 13.20 7.19
CA LEU A 185 -8.88 11.77 7.10
C LEU A 185 -8.06 11.45 5.85
N PHE A 186 -6.80 11.07 6.01
CA PHE A 186 -5.95 10.61 4.91
C PHE A 186 -5.93 9.08 4.87
N CYS A 187 -6.66 8.49 3.93
CA CYS A 187 -6.79 7.05 3.77
C CYS A 187 -5.95 6.56 2.59
N ASP A 188 -4.95 5.73 2.86
CA ASP A 188 -4.19 5.01 1.86
C ASP A 188 -4.97 3.76 1.43
N GLU A 189 -5.52 3.82 0.23
CA GLU A 189 -6.39 2.82 -0.36
C GLU A 189 -5.73 2.07 -1.53
N VAL A 190 -4.38 2.00 -1.57
CA VAL A 190 -3.65 1.39 -2.69
C VAL A 190 -3.96 -0.09 -2.92
N TYR A 191 -4.53 -0.78 -1.92
CA TYR A 191 -5.01 -2.17 -2.01
C TYR A 191 -6.51 -2.29 -2.20
N ARG A 192 -7.26 -1.20 -2.31
CA ARG A 192 -8.70 -1.21 -2.61
C ARG A 192 -8.95 -2.00 -3.90
N GLU A 193 -10.05 -2.75 -3.95
CA GLU A 193 -10.42 -3.72 -4.99
C GLU A 193 -9.60 -5.04 -4.96
N LEU A 194 -8.75 -5.24 -3.92
CA LEU A 194 -8.08 -6.51 -3.63
C LEU A 194 -8.59 -7.15 -2.32
N GLU A 195 -9.80 -6.83 -1.90
CA GLU A 195 -10.50 -7.60 -0.87
C GLU A 195 -10.73 -9.02 -1.39
N HIS A 196 -10.47 -10.04 -0.56
CA HIS A 196 -10.60 -11.44 -0.99
C HIS A 196 -12.08 -11.84 -1.17
N ASP A 197 -12.99 -11.17 -0.45
CA ASP A 197 -14.41 -11.15 -0.71
C ASP A 197 -14.83 -9.72 -1.09
N GLU A 198 -15.47 -9.56 -2.25
CA GLU A 198 -15.92 -8.24 -2.73
C GLU A 198 -16.96 -7.61 -1.79
N GLY A 199 -17.71 -8.43 -1.04
CA GLY A 199 -18.69 -7.96 -0.06
C GLY A 199 -18.08 -7.23 1.13
N ASP A 200 -16.78 -7.44 1.41
CA ASP A 200 -16.07 -6.79 2.50
C ASP A 200 -15.52 -5.40 2.11
N ARG A 201 -15.63 -5.01 0.83
CA ARG A 201 -15.07 -3.74 0.33
C ARG A 201 -15.64 -2.54 1.07
N LEU A 202 -14.76 -1.76 1.69
CA LEU A 202 -15.12 -0.49 2.28
C LEU A 202 -15.40 0.56 1.18
N PRO A 203 -16.28 1.55 1.43
CA PRO A 203 -16.36 2.72 0.56
C PRO A 203 -15.05 3.48 0.61
N ALA A 204 -14.73 4.24 -0.43
CA ALA A 204 -13.59 5.15 -0.37
C ALA A 204 -13.83 6.23 0.70
N ALA A 205 -12.78 6.66 1.39
CA ALA A 205 -12.92 7.64 2.45
C ALA A 205 -13.48 8.97 1.94
N CYS A 206 -13.05 9.41 0.75
CA CYS A 206 -13.54 10.64 0.11
C CYS A 206 -15.03 10.56 -0.29
N ASP A 207 -15.57 9.35 -0.54
CA ASP A 207 -17.01 9.17 -0.80
C ASP A 207 -17.86 9.27 0.49
N ARG A 208 -17.24 9.19 1.67
CA ARG A 208 -17.91 9.21 2.98
C ARG A 208 -17.77 10.54 3.72
N TYR A 209 -16.67 11.24 3.54
CA TYR A 209 -16.36 12.46 4.25
C TYR A 209 -15.69 13.48 3.33
N ARG A 210 -16.26 14.68 3.19
CA ARG A 210 -15.72 15.72 2.30
C ARG A 210 -14.33 16.23 2.72
N GLY A 211 -13.96 16.10 3.99
CA GLY A 211 -12.62 16.39 4.51
C GLY A 211 -11.67 15.20 4.41
N ALA A 212 -12.04 14.14 3.68
CA ALA A 212 -11.17 13.01 3.48
C ALA A 212 -10.36 13.14 2.19
N ILE A 213 -9.22 12.47 2.22
CA ILE A 213 -8.27 12.29 1.12
C ILE A 213 -8.12 10.79 0.90
N SER A 214 -8.48 10.28 -0.27
CA SER A 214 -8.22 8.90 -0.69
C SER A 214 -7.00 8.85 -1.59
N LEU A 215 -6.01 8.03 -1.20
CA LEU A 215 -4.80 7.74 -1.97
C LEU A 215 -4.98 6.44 -2.75
N GLY A 216 -4.80 6.48 -4.05
CA GLY A 216 -4.80 5.30 -4.90
C GLY A 216 -3.54 5.19 -5.76
N SER A 217 -3.32 4.02 -6.37
CA SER A 217 -2.19 3.78 -7.25
C SER A 217 -2.43 2.60 -8.18
N VAL A 218 -1.84 2.63 -9.37
CA VAL A 218 -1.84 1.45 -10.26
C VAL A 218 -0.85 0.37 -9.81
N SER A 219 -0.01 0.65 -8.81
CA SER A 219 1.11 -0.21 -8.43
C SER A 219 0.70 -1.52 -7.76
N LYS A 220 -0.34 -1.50 -6.91
CA LYS A 220 -0.67 -2.63 -6.03
C LYS A 220 -1.80 -3.47 -6.60
N SER A 221 -3.04 -2.99 -6.51
CA SER A 221 -4.23 -3.74 -6.94
C SER A 221 -4.18 -4.10 -8.43
N TYR A 222 -3.65 -3.23 -9.25
CA TYR A 222 -3.59 -3.45 -10.70
C TYR A 222 -2.29 -4.12 -11.16
N GLY A 223 -1.27 -4.29 -10.28
CA GLY A 223 -0.01 -4.98 -10.60
C GLY A 223 0.88 -4.22 -11.60
N LEU A 224 0.87 -2.89 -11.58
CA LEU A 224 1.60 -2.05 -12.53
C LEU A 224 2.60 -1.08 -11.84
N PRO A 225 3.46 -1.57 -10.92
CA PRO A 225 4.37 -0.69 -10.17
C PRO A 225 5.36 0.07 -11.07
N GLY A 226 5.73 -0.51 -12.22
CA GLY A 226 6.66 0.10 -13.18
C GLY A 226 6.11 1.33 -13.90
N LEU A 227 4.80 1.55 -13.93
CA LEU A 227 4.21 2.74 -14.54
C LEU A 227 4.40 4.00 -13.68
N ARG A 228 4.69 3.87 -12.39
CA ARG A 228 4.93 5.00 -11.48
C ARG A 228 3.79 6.02 -11.50
N ILE A 229 2.53 5.57 -11.34
CA ILE A 229 1.34 6.43 -11.23
C ILE A 229 0.59 6.15 -9.93
N GLY A 230 0.33 7.24 -9.20
CA GLY A 230 -0.57 7.32 -8.07
C GLY A 230 -1.52 8.51 -8.23
N TRP A 231 -2.44 8.67 -7.30
CA TRP A 231 -3.36 9.81 -7.29
C TRP A 231 -3.94 10.09 -5.91
N ILE A 232 -4.35 11.31 -5.73
CA ILE A 232 -5.18 11.77 -4.63
C ILE A 232 -6.57 12.08 -5.18
N ALA A 233 -7.60 11.60 -4.49
CA ALA A 233 -9.00 11.96 -4.71
C ALA A 233 -9.53 12.68 -3.46
N THR A 234 -10.02 13.92 -3.61
CA THR A 234 -10.57 14.70 -2.49
C THR A 234 -11.48 15.82 -2.99
N HIS A 235 -12.56 16.09 -2.26
CA HIS A 235 -13.49 17.19 -2.54
C HIS A 235 -12.96 18.58 -2.10
N ASP A 236 -11.90 18.61 -1.29
CA ASP A 236 -11.33 19.85 -0.78
C ASP A 236 -10.46 20.55 -1.84
N GLU A 237 -10.96 21.68 -2.38
CA GLU A 237 -10.25 22.45 -3.41
C GLU A 237 -8.95 23.07 -2.86
N GLY A 238 -8.95 23.50 -1.60
CA GLY A 238 -7.77 24.07 -0.96
C GLY A 238 -6.64 23.05 -0.84
N VAL A 239 -7.00 21.82 -0.45
CA VAL A 239 -6.04 20.69 -0.41
C VAL A 239 -5.50 20.42 -1.82
N ARG A 240 -6.35 20.27 -2.83
CA ARG A 240 -5.89 20.02 -4.21
C ARG A 240 -4.93 21.09 -4.72
N GLN A 241 -5.25 22.36 -4.48
CA GLN A 241 -4.37 23.47 -4.88
C GLN A 241 -3.02 23.42 -4.16
N ALA A 242 -3.01 23.21 -2.85
CA ALA A 242 -1.78 23.09 -2.07
C ALA A 242 -0.88 21.92 -2.56
N LEU A 243 -1.49 20.78 -2.90
CA LEU A 243 -0.77 19.65 -3.47
C LEU A 243 -0.14 19.99 -4.84
N ILE A 244 -0.89 20.65 -5.72
CA ILE A 244 -0.40 21.06 -7.05
C ILE A 244 0.73 22.07 -6.91
N ASP A 245 0.59 23.06 -6.03
CA ASP A 245 1.63 24.08 -5.81
C ASP A 245 2.94 23.44 -5.30
N LEU A 246 2.84 22.49 -4.36
CA LEU A 246 4.01 21.77 -3.88
C LEU A 246 4.57 20.81 -4.94
N LYS A 247 3.70 20.15 -5.73
CA LYS A 247 4.10 19.26 -6.83
C LYS A 247 4.92 19.97 -7.91
N HIS A 248 4.73 21.28 -8.12
CA HIS A 248 5.57 22.06 -9.02
C HIS A 248 7.06 22.07 -8.60
N TYR A 249 7.38 21.78 -7.32
CA TYR A 249 8.75 21.66 -6.81
C TYR A 249 9.27 20.21 -6.76
N THR A 250 8.44 19.21 -7.11
CA THR A 250 8.85 17.80 -7.20
C THR A 250 8.90 17.34 -8.66
N THR A 251 7.80 16.83 -9.20
CA THR A 251 7.74 16.22 -10.53
C THR A 251 7.12 17.13 -11.60
N ILE A 252 6.48 18.22 -11.22
CA ILE A 252 5.70 19.15 -12.09
C ILE A 252 4.46 18.43 -12.66
N CYS A 253 4.66 17.34 -13.39
CA CYS A 253 3.63 16.45 -13.93
C CYS A 253 4.14 15.01 -13.95
N ALA A 254 3.25 14.04 -14.15
CA ALA A 254 3.66 12.64 -14.31
C ALA A 254 4.13 12.36 -15.75
N SER A 255 4.66 11.15 -15.98
CA SER A 255 5.10 10.71 -17.30
C SER A 255 3.89 10.50 -18.23
N GLY A 256 3.81 11.22 -19.36
CA GLY A 256 2.73 11.10 -20.32
C GLY A 256 2.49 9.66 -20.80
N PRO A 257 3.51 8.89 -21.24
CA PRO A 257 3.33 7.48 -21.59
C PRO A 257 2.77 6.64 -20.43
N SER A 258 3.21 6.90 -19.18
CA SER A 258 2.69 6.20 -18.00
C SER A 258 1.24 6.58 -17.72
N GLU A 259 0.86 7.84 -17.87
CA GLU A 259 -0.54 8.28 -17.74
C GLU A 259 -1.43 7.59 -18.77
N ARG A 260 -1.02 7.53 -20.05
CA ARG A 260 -1.76 6.88 -21.12
C ARG A 260 -1.97 5.38 -20.84
N LEU A 261 -0.92 4.66 -20.45
CA LEU A 261 -1.00 3.25 -20.11
C LEU A 261 -1.84 3.00 -18.86
N SER A 262 -1.79 3.91 -17.88
CA SER A 262 -2.60 3.81 -16.66
C SER A 262 -4.08 4.09 -16.95
N ALA A 263 -4.41 5.06 -17.80
CA ALA A 263 -5.78 5.31 -18.22
C ALA A 263 -6.38 4.09 -18.95
N LEU A 264 -5.62 3.49 -19.87
CA LEU A 264 -6.00 2.24 -20.55
C LEU A 264 -6.23 1.11 -19.52
N ALA A 265 -5.29 0.91 -18.59
CA ALA A 265 -5.39 -0.12 -17.57
C ALA A 265 -6.64 0.07 -16.67
N LEU A 266 -6.94 1.31 -16.25
CA LEU A 266 -8.08 1.60 -15.38
C LEU A 266 -9.43 1.44 -16.10
N ARG A 267 -9.52 1.71 -17.41
CA ARG A 267 -10.71 1.39 -18.20
C ARG A 267 -10.98 -0.12 -18.23
N HIS A 268 -9.93 -0.93 -18.22
CA HIS A 268 -9.99 -2.40 -18.18
C HIS A 268 -9.69 -3.00 -16.80
N ARG A 269 -9.87 -2.21 -15.71
CA ARG A 269 -9.50 -2.61 -14.36
C ARG A 269 -10.14 -3.92 -13.91
N ARG A 270 -11.38 -4.22 -14.33
CA ARG A 270 -12.08 -5.46 -13.94
C ARG A 270 -11.33 -6.71 -14.40
N GLU A 271 -10.75 -6.70 -15.59
CA GLU A 271 -9.96 -7.82 -16.14
C GLU A 271 -8.63 -7.97 -15.40
N LEU A 272 -7.97 -6.85 -15.06
CA LEU A 272 -6.74 -6.84 -14.26
C LEU A 272 -7.00 -7.40 -12.87
N LEU A 273 -8.04 -6.92 -12.20
CA LEU A 273 -8.42 -7.34 -10.85
C LEU A 273 -8.84 -8.81 -10.82
N ALA A 274 -9.65 -9.28 -11.75
CA ALA A 274 -10.07 -10.69 -11.82
C ALA A 274 -8.86 -11.63 -11.92
N ARG A 275 -7.85 -11.30 -12.74
CA ARG A 275 -6.60 -12.06 -12.82
C ARG A 275 -5.85 -12.02 -11.49
N ASN A 276 -5.67 -10.83 -10.91
CA ASN A 276 -4.86 -10.65 -9.70
C ASN A 276 -5.51 -11.33 -8.49
N ILE A 277 -6.82 -11.17 -8.29
CA ILE A 277 -7.58 -11.90 -7.26
C ILE A 277 -7.48 -13.41 -7.48
N GLY A 278 -7.56 -13.89 -8.73
CA GLY A 278 -7.39 -15.30 -9.04
C GLY A 278 -6.01 -15.85 -8.63
N ILE A 279 -4.93 -15.08 -8.78
CA ILE A 279 -3.58 -15.43 -8.31
C ILE A 279 -3.56 -15.43 -6.78
N VAL A 280 -4.00 -14.35 -6.17
CA VAL A 280 -4.02 -14.15 -4.71
C VAL A 280 -4.79 -15.27 -4.01
N THR A 281 -5.99 -15.59 -4.47
CA THR A 281 -6.85 -16.63 -3.87
C THR A 281 -6.22 -18.02 -3.98
N ARG A 282 -5.64 -18.38 -5.13
CA ARG A 282 -4.91 -19.67 -5.27
C ARG A 282 -3.72 -19.74 -4.32
N ASN A 283 -2.93 -18.69 -4.27
CA ASN A 283 -1.74 -18.63 -3.43
C ASN A 283 -2.08 -18.64 -1.94
N LEU A 284 -3.16 -17.98 -1.56
CA LEU A 284 -3.67 -18.00 -0.19
C LEU A 284 -4.04 -19.43 0.25
N GLY A 285 -4.68 -20.22 -0.63
CA GLY A 285 -4.96 -21.64 -0.36
C GLY A 285 -3.67 -22.47 -0.21
N VAL A 286 -2.64 -22.19 -0.98
CA VAL A 286 -1.31 -22.84 -0.84
C VAL A 286 -0.66 -22.45 0.49
N LEU A 287 -0.72 -21.16 0.86
CA LEU A 287 -0.19 -20.66 2.13
C LEU A 287 -0.93 -21.22 3.35
N ASP A 288 -2.25 -21.40 3.29
CA ASP A 288 -3.02 -22.07 4.35
C ASP A 288 -2.48 -23.48 4.61
N GLY A 289 -2.09 -24.20 3.56
CA GLY A 289 -1.43 -25.52 3.67
C GLY A 289 -0.03 -25.43 4.26
N PHE A 290 0.77 -24.47 3.82
CA PHE A 290 2.12 -24.21 4.32
C PHE A 290 2.11 -23.87 5.82
N PHE A 291 1.36 -22.87 6.24
CA PHE A 291 1.31 -22.47 7.66
C PHE A 291 0.74 -23.54 8.58
N ARG A 292 -0.13 -24.41 8.08
CA ARG A 292 -0.60 -25.56 8.85
C ARG A 292 0.49 -26.59 9.08
N ARG A 293 1.37 -26.84 8.10
CA ARG A 293 2.52 -27.77 8.26
C ARG A 293 3.61 -27.19 9.15
N HIS A 294 3.75 -25.86 9.18
CA HIS A 294 4.79 -25.14 9.93
C HIS A 294 4.19 -24.31 11.09
N SER A 295 3.13 -24.82 11.72
CA SER A 295 2.44 -24.13 12.81
C SER A 295 3.26 -24.06 14.12
N ASP A 296 4.34 -24.81 14.21
CA ASP A 296 5.36 -24.72 15.25
C ASP A 296 6.31 -23.52 15.07
N VAL A 297 6.41 -22.99 13.85
CA VAL A 297 7.28 -21.87 13.48
C VAL A 297 6.49 -20.60 13.21
N PHE A 298 5.37 -20.70 12.50
CA PHE A 298 4.60 -19.55 12.02
C PHE A 298 3.19 -19.56 12.61
N GLU A 299 2.82 -18.42 13.17
CA GLU A 299 1.45 -18.14 13.59
C GLU A 299 0.95 -16.93 12.80
N TRP A 300 -0.19 -17.01 12.13
CA TRP A 300 -0.69 -15.88 11.38
C TRP A 300 -2.16 -15.58 11.61
N VAL A 301 -2.47 -14.29 11.62
CA VAL A 301 -3.82 -13.82 11.38
C VAL A 301 -4.02 -13.87 9.86
N ARG A 302 -4.92 -14.78 9.40
CA ARG A 302 -5.16 -14.98 7.98
C ARG A 302 -5.64 -13.68 7.34
N PRO A 303 -4.95 -13.18 6.29
CA PRO A 303 -5.36 -11.96 5.62
C PRO A 303 -6.72 -12.11 4.90
N VAL A 304 -7.47 -11.03 4.84
CA VAL A 304 -8.79 -10.95 4.17
C VAL A 304 -8.77 -10.02 2.98
N ALA A 305 -7.66 -9.31 2.76
CA ALA A 305 -7.48 -8.40 1.64
C ALA A 305 -6.00 -8.28 1.29
N SER A 306 -5.67 -7.67 0.14
CA SER A 306 -4.32 -7.46 -0.37
C SER A 306 -3.55 -8.76 -0.68
N PRO A 307 -2.38 -8.70 -1.31
CA PRO A 307 -1.55 -9.87 -1.58
C PRO A 307 -0.45 -10.08 -0.54
N ILE A 308 -0.66 -9.66 0.72
CA ILE A 308 0.32 -9.74 1.80
C ILE A 308 -0.29 -10.27 3.09
N GLY A 309 0.55 -10.88 3.93
CA GLY A 309 0.23 -11.30 5.29
C GLY A 309 1.43 -11.10 6.22
N PHE A 310 1.20 -11.11 7.53
CA PHE A 310 2.20 -10.74 8.52
C PHE A 310 2.25 -11.74 9.69
N PRO A 311 2.67 -13.01 9.43
CA PRO A 311 2.78 -14.01 10.46
C PRO A 311 3.85 -13.66 11.49
N ARG A 312 3.60 -14.08 12.73
CA ARG A 312 4.60 -14.12 13.79
C ARG A 312 5.46 -15.36 13.63
N VAL A 313 6.76 -15.21 13.89
CA VAL A 313 7.76 -16.29 13.85
C VAL A 313 8.13 -16.67 15.28
N SER A 314 8.10 -17.96 15.56
CA SER A 314 8.45 -18.53 16.87
C SER A 314 9.56 -19.57 16.73
N GLY A 315 10.39 -19.73 17.75
CA GLY A 315 11.37 -20.82 17.82
C GLY A 315 12.61 -20.71 16.94
N LEU A 316 12.72 -19.70 16.07
CA LEU A 316 13.85 -19.51 15.14
C LEU A 316 14.82 -18.37 15.52
N GLY A 317 14.65 -17.78 16.71
CA GLY A 317 15.52 -16.71 17.21
C GLY A 317 15.33 -15.37 16.51
N ASP A 318 16.42 -14.75 16.09
CA ASP A 318 16.43 -13.43 15.42
C ASP A 318 15.86 -13.51 14.00
N VAL A 319 14.71 -12.86 13.80
CA VAL A 319 13.96 -12.88 12.52
C VAL A 319 14.69 -12.13 11.41
N ASP A 320 15.46 -11.09 11.73
CA ASP A 320 16.26 -10.38 10.73
C ASP A 320 17.34 -11.31 10.15
N ARG A 321 18.04 -12.05 11.01
CA ARG A 321 19.01 -13.07 10.59
C ARG A 321 18.38 -14.22 9.82
N LEU A 322 17.16 -14.63 10.22
CA LEU A 322 16.39 -15.61 9.44
C LEU A 322 16.16 -15.10 8.02
N CYS A 323 15.65 -13.87 7.86
CA CYS A 323 15.40 -13.27 6.54
C CYS A 323 16.67 -13.13 5.70
N GLU A 324 17.81 -12.77 6.30
CA GLU A 324 19.11 -12.71 5.60
C GLU A 324 19.56 -14.09 5.09
N ARG A 325 19.40 -15.15 5.88
CA ARG A 325 19.72 -16.52 5.46
C ARG A 325 18.81 -17.01 4.34
N LEU A 326 17.51 -16.72 4.45
CA LEU A 326 16.55 -17.07 3.41
C LEU A 326 16.85 -16.33 2.10
N ALA A 327 17.24 -15.05 2.17
CA ALA A 327 17.68 -14.30 1.00
C ALA A 327 18.90 -14.96 0.34
N ALA A 328 19.89 -15.40 1.12
CA ALA A 328 21.05 -16.15 0.62
C ALA A 328 20.68 -17.51 0.00
N ALA A 329 19.61 -18.16 0.48
CA ALA A 329 19.05 -19.38 -0.10
C ALA A 329 18.14 -19.10 -1.33
N GLY A 330 17.93 -17.85 -1.70
CA GLY A 330 17.19 -17.46 -2.90
C GLY A 330 15.71 -17.09 -2.66
N VAL A 331 15.28 -16.92 -1.40
CA VAL A 331 13.91 -16.51 -1.05
C VAL A 331 13.94 -15.25 -0.21
N LEU A 332 13.32 -14.18 -0.67
CA LEU A 332 13.25 -12.92 0.04
C LEU A 332 11.93 -12.79 0.81
N LEU A 333 12.01 -12.77 2.15
CA LEU A 333 10.98 -12.30 3.06
C LEU A 333 11.36 -10.92 3.60
N LEU A 334 10.40 -10.14 4.06
CA LEU A 334 10.67 -8.84 4.64
C LEU A 334 10.55 -8.95 6.18
N PRO A 335 11.62 -8.66 6.95
CA PRO A 335 11.59 -8.77 8.40
C PRO A 335 10.65 -7.72 9.02
N GLY A 336 9.96 -8.11 10.08
CA GLY A 336 9.00 -7.25 10.76
C GLY A 336 9.65 -6.10 11.55
N SER A 337 10.96 -6.16 11.81
CA SER A 337 11.73 -5.09 12.46
C SER A 337 11.58 -3.76 11.71
N VAL A 338 11.43 -3.78 10.37
CA VAL A 338 11.18 -2.56 9.57
C VAL A 338 9.81 -1.92 9.82
N TYR A 339 8.92 -2.65 10.51
CA TYR A 339 7.60 -2.19 10.96
C TYR A 339 7.51 -2.01 12.49
N ASP A 340 8.65 -2.07 13.19
CA ASP A 340 8.75 -2.09 14.65
C ASP A 340 8.06 -3.31 15.31
N GLU A 341 7.93 -4.43 14.55
CA GLU A 341 7.35 -5.71 14.98
C GLU A 341 8.38 -6.85 14.74
N PRO A 342 9.48 -6.92 15.52
CA PRO A 342 10.64 -7.77 15.22
C PRO A 342 10.37 -9.28 15.28
N ALA A 343 9.26 -9.71 15.84
CA ALA A 343 8.86 -11.12 15.86
C ALA A 343 8.09 -11.56 14.62
N HIS A 344 7.87 -10.68 13.64
CA HIS A 344 7.04 -10.95 12.47
C HIS A 344 7.85 -10.92 11.17
N VAL A 345 7.27 -11.50 10.11
CA VAL A 345 7.75 -11.37 8.73
C VAL A 345 6.59 -11.02 7.81
N ARG A 346 6.84 -10.21 6.78
CA ARG A 346 5.84 -9.99 5.73
C ARG A 346 6.01 -11.02 4.63
N PHE A 347 4.94 -11.78 4.36
CA PHE A 347 4.78 -12.62 3.19
C PHE A 347 4.01 -11.88 2.12
N GLY A 348 4.51 -11.95 0.88
CA GLY A 348 3.81 -11.50 -0.31
C GLY A 348 3.37 -12.70 -1.15
N PHE A 349 2.12 -12.74 -1.57
CA PHE A 349 1.54 -13.85 -2.33
C PHE A 349 0.81 -13.42 -3.61
N GLY A 350 1.19 -12.27 -4.15
CA GLY A 350 0.68 -11.76 -5.42
C GLY A 350 1.37 -12.32 -6.68
N ARG A 351 2.39 -13.16 -6.55
CA ARG A 351 3.20 -13.70 -7.66
C ARG A 351 2.74 -15.10 -8.08
N ALA A 352 2.84 -15.41 -9.38
CA ALA A 352 2.39 -16.69 -9.92
C ALA A 352 3.25 -17.90 -9.51
N ASN A 353 4.53 -17.66 -9.15
CA ASN A 353 5.51 -18.70 -8.81
C ASN A 353 5.54 -19.12 -7.33
N MET A 354 4.45 -18.93 -6.61
CA MET A 354 4.35 -19.15 -5.15
C MET A 354 4.75 -20.58 -4.74
N ALA A 355 4.28 -21.61 -5.46
CA ALA A 355 4.55 -23.00 -5.09
C ALA A 355 6.04 -23.33 -5.14
N GLU A 356 6.75 -22.85 -6.17
CA GLU A 356 8.19 -23.02 -6.33
C GLU A 356 8.96 -22.26 -5.22
N ALA A 357 8.54 -21.02 -4.93
CA ALA A 357 9.15 -20.21 -3.89
C ALA A 357 9.01 -20.83 -2.50
N LEU A 358 7.83 -21.42 -2.19
CA LEU A 358 7.60 -22.11 -0.92
C LEU A 358 8.39 -23.42 -0.81
N SER A 359 8.59 -24.17 -1.92
CA SER A 359 9.44 -25.35 -1.89
C SER A 359 10.88 -24.99 -1.48
N VAL A 360 11.44 -23.93 -2.08
CA VAL A 360 12.79 -23.47 -1.71
C VAL A 360 12.83 -22.94 -0.27
N LEU A 361 11.77 -22.29 0.20
CA LEU A 361 11.65 -21.85 1.60
C LEU A 361 11.64 -23.04 2.56
N GLU A 362 10.86 -24.11 2.26
CA GLU A 362 10.79 -25.33 3.10
C GLU A 362 12.16 -26.03 3.17
N ASP A 363 12.85 -26.17 2.02
CA ASP A 363 14.20 -26.76 1.99
C ASP A 363 15.18 -25.92 2.84
N ALA A 364 15.15 -24.60 2.72
CA ALA A 364 16.02 -23.73 3.48
C ALA A 364 15.73 -23.78 5.00
N LEU A 365 14.46 -23.88 5.40
CA LEU A 365 14.07 -24.03 6.80
C LEU A 365 14.52 -25.38 7.37
N ALA A 366 14.46 -26.46 6.59
CA ALA A 366 14.89 -27.79 7.02
C ALA A 366 16.42 -27.91 7.23
N GLU A 367 17.20 -27.11 6.52
CA GLU A 367 18.66 -27.04 6.65
C GLU A 367 19.13 -26.15 7.84
N MET A 368 18.22 -25.40 8.43
CA MET A 368 18.58 -24.51 9.55
C MET A 368 18.75 -25.31 10.86
N PRO A 369 19.86 -25.13 11.58
CA PRO A 369 20.04 -25.74 12.89
C PRO A 369 18.99 -25.20 13.89
N GLN A 370 18.30 -26.10 14.57
CA GLN A 370 17.39 -25.75 15.67
C GLN A 370 18.13 -25.76 17.01
N PRO A 371 17.94 -24.74 17.88
CA PRO A 371 17.41 -23.41 17.60
C PRO A 371 18.50 -22.47 17.10
N LEU A 372 18.15 -21.42 16.34
CA LEU A 372 19.01 -20.26 16.06
C LEU A 372 19.22 -19.45 17.37
N LEU A 373 19.57 -20.14 18.47
CA LEU A 373 19.85 -19.54 19.77
C LEU A 373 21.34 -19.22 19.85
N GLY A 374 21.64 -17.93 19.82
CA GLY A 374 22.96 -17.37 20.02
C GLY A 374 22.87 -15.84 20.01
#